data_d6606135038f86860846e4da3593cc97
#
_entry.id   d6606135038f86860846e4da3593cc97
#
_cell.length_a   1.000
_cell.length_b   1.000
_cell.length_c   1.000
_cell.angle_alpha   90.00
_cell.angle_beta   90.00
_cell.angle_gamma   90.00
#
_symmetry.space_group_name_H-M   'P 1'
#
loop_
_entity.id
_entity.type
_entity.pdbx_description
1 polymer ?
#
loop_
_entity_poly.entity_id
_entity_poly.type
_entity_poly.pdbx_seq_one_letter_code
_entity_poly.pdbx_strand_id
1 'polypeptide(L)'
;MLGSGSCAAFRKLMEKDHYPFNIGHSNTDWQAFVAVLRQFEIAVLVDVRSRPQSFRFPHFSQPEFEPSLRDEGIRYLFLGEELGGRPEDPKAYREDGLVNYRARRKSRGFLAGLDRLVSELEQNTLAVMCAEEDPLACHRFLMICPELVAAGVEPRHIRKGGVLETQRAAEDRLLETHNFNDVASQSLFAADRAAALEDAYVAQAELCAFRADPQTIEYW
;
A
#
# COMPACT_ATOMS: atom_id res chain seq x y z
N MET A 1 -0.77 -18.88 5.61
CA MET A 1 0.02 -18.99 6.86
C MET A 1 1.39 -18.40 6.56
N LEU A 2 1.69 -17.26 7.15
CA LEU A 2 3.03 -16.68 7.13
C LEU A 2 3.99 -17.67 7.79
N GLY A 3 5.20 -17.84 7.25
CA GLY A 3 6.20 -18.78 7.78
C GLY A 3 6.58 -18.45 9.23
N SER A 4 7.11 -19.44 9.96
CA SER A 4 7.46 -19.32 11.39
C SER A 4 8.46 -18.18 11.72
N GLY A 5 9.20 -17.66 10.75
CA GLY A 5 10.07 -16.48 10.88
C GLY A 5 9.30 -15.16 10.98
N SER A 6 8.16 -15.06 10.29
CA SER A 6 7.31 -13.87 10.26
C SER A 6 6.70 -13.53 11.63
N CYS A 7 6.29 -14.52 12.40
CA CYS A 7 5.64 -14.31 13.70
C CYS A 7 6.57 -13.67 14.76
N ALA A 8 7.87 -13.97 14.73
CA ALA A 8 8.87 -13.36 15.63
C ALA A 8 9.20 -11.92 15.21
N ALA A 9 9.26 -11.67 13.91
CA ALA A 9 9.47 -10.34 13.34
C ALA A 9 8.34 -9.38 13.71
N PHE A 10 7.09 -9.80 13.53
CA PHE A 10 5.91 -9.01 13.89
C PHE A 10 5.83 -8.70 15.40
N ARG A 11 6.25 -9.63 16.26
CA ARG A 11 6.28 -9.41 17.72
C ARG A 11 7.26 -8.29 18.11
N LYS A 12 8.40 -8.20 17.44
CA LYS A 12 9.43 -7.18 17.67
C LYS A 12 9.01 -5.78 17.21
N LEU A 13 8.19 -5.69 16.16
CA LEU A 13 7.63 -4.43 15.68
C LEU A 13 6.65 -3.82 16.69
N MET A 14 5.84 -4.64 17.35
CA MET A 14 4.89 -4.17 18.37
C MET A 14 5.58 -3.58 19.62
N GLU A 15 6.84 -3.97 19.90
CA GLU A 15 7.61 -3.46 21.05
C GLU A 15 8.27 -2.10 20.79
N LYS A 16 8.32 -1.61 19.53
CA LYS A 16 9.10 -0.43 19.14
C LYS A 16 8.30 0.75 18.57
N ASP A 17 6.97 0.72 18.59
CA ASP A 17 6.14 1.73 17.90
C ASP A 17 6.51 1.93 16.40
N HIS A 18 7.05 0.88 15.76
CA HIS A 18 7.40 0.92 14.35
C HIS A 18 6.16 0.64 13.51
N TYR A 19 5.73 1.61 12.76
CA TYR A 19 4.66 1.49 11.77
C TYR A 19 5.14 1.98 10.40
N PRO A 20 4.71 1.32 9.31
CA PRO A 20 5.02 1.80 7.98
C PRO A 20 4.18 3.04 7.66
N PHE A 21 4.83 4.04 7.12
CA PHE A 21 4.12 5.15 6.49
C PHE A 21 3.67 4.77 5.09
N ASN A 22 2.57 5.35 4.64
CA ASN A 22 2.12 5.31 3.25
C ASN A 22 2.07 6.72 2.71
N ILE A 23 2.63 6.95 1.51
CA ILE A 23 2.65 8.26 0.88
C ILE A 23 2.31 8.14 -0.62
N GLY A 24 1.54 9.09 -1.14
CA GLY A 24 1.31 9.23 -2.58
C GLY A 24 2.09 10.43 -3.11
N HIS A 25 2.90 10.25 -4.15
CA HIS A 25 3.64 11.39 -4.70
C HIS A 25 2.73 12.39 -5.44
N SER A 26 1.63 11.91 -6.05
CA SER A 26 0.65 12.73 -6.78
C SER A 26 1.30 13.75 -7.72
N ASN A 27 0.89 15.01 -7.62
CA ASN A 27 1.47 16.14 -8.36
C ASN A 27 2.35 17.04 -7.46
N THR A 28 2.92 16.48 -6.40
CA THR A 28 3.78 17.20 -5.47
C THR A 28 5.10 17.56 -6.16
N ASP A 29 5.62 18.75 -5.93
CA ASP A 29 6.98 19.07 -6.36
C ASP A 29 8.02 18.34 -5.52
N TRP A 30 9.24 18.22 -6.06
CA TRP A 30 10.32 17.49 -5.42
C TRP A 30 10.66 17.98 -4.01
N GLN A 31 10.77 19.30 -3.84
CA GLN A 31 11.16 19.91 -2.57
C GLN A 31 10.12 19.65 -1.49
N ALA A 32 8.84 19.83 -1.82
CA ALA A 32 7.75 19.54 -0.90
C ALA A 32 7.67 18.04 -0.55
N PHE A 33 7.92 17.15 -1.51
CA PHE A 33 7.93 15.70 -1.28
C PHE A 33 9.06 15.31 -0.31
N VAL A 34 10.29 15.78 -0.56
CA VAL A 34 11.45 15.52 0.31
C VAL A 34 11.25 16.12 1.70
N ALA A 35 10.70 17.34 1.79
CA ALA A 35 10.42 17.95 3.08
C ALA A 35 9.51 17.10 3.96
N VAL A 36 8.49 16.46 3.35
CA VAL A 36 7.60 15.51 4.04
C VAL A 36 8.35 14.24 4.45
N LEU A 37 9.19 13.67 3.58
CA LEU A 37 9.98 12.48 3.94
C LEU A 37 10.92 12.78 5.12
N ARG A 38 11.55 13.95 5.13
CA ARG A 38 12.40 14.40 6.25
C ARG A 38 11.63 14.65 7.53
N GLN A 39 10.43 15.25 7.45
CA GLN A 39 9.54 15.47 8.59
C GLN A 39 9.25 14.18 9.36
N PHE A 40 9.11 13.06 8.64
CA PHE A 40 8.83 11.74 9.22
C PHE A 40 10.08 10.85 9.33
N GLU A 41 11.27 11.43 9.19
CA GLU A 41 12.56 10.74 9.33
C GLU A 41 12.63 9.45 8.48
N ILE A 42 12.06 9.49 7.26
CA ILE A 42 12.03 8.33 6.36
C ILE A 42 13.45 8.00 5.89
N ALA A 43 13.96 6.85 6.30
CA ALA A 43 15.25 6.33 5.88
C ALA A 43 15.16 5.48 4.60
N VAL A 44 14.00 4.84 4.37
CA VAL A 44 13.76 3.98 3.20
C VAL A 44 12.45 4.34 2.54
N LEU A 45 12.48 4.64 1.24
CA LEU A 45 11.29 4.79 0.42
C LEU A 45 11.08 3.53 -0.40
N VAL A 46 9.97 2.82 -0.13
CA VAL A 46 9.59 1.59 -0.82
C VAL A 46 8.62 1.92 -1.93
N ASP A 47 9.07 1.85 -3.17
CA ASP A 47 8.23 2.10 -4.36
C ASP A 47 7.48 0.83 -4.76
N VAL A 48 6.16 0.85 -4.62
CA VAL A 48 5.26 -0.25 -4.99
C VAL A 48 4.47 0.01 -6.26
N ARG A 49 4.85 0.98 -7.06
CA ARG A 49 4.29 1.18 -8.40
C ARG A 49 4.73 0.05 -9.31
N SER A 50 3.83 -0.65 -9.98
CA SER A 50 4.18 -1.70 -10.95
C SER A 50 5.06 -1.17 -12.08
N ARG A 51 4.91 0.11 -12.43
CA ARG A 51 5.74 0.82 -13.40
C ARG A 51 6.25 2.10 -12.76
N PRO A 52 7.53 2.15 -12.33
CA PRO A 52 8.10 3.29 -11.61
C PRO A 52 8.49 4.43 -12.57
N GLN A 53 7.58 4.79 -13.45
CA GLN A 53 7.71 5.86 -14.44
C GLN A 53 6.55 6.83 -14.31
N SER A 54 6.82 8.12 -14.45
CA SER A 54 5.83 9.18 -14.44
C SER A 54 6.10 10.16 -15.57
N PHE A 55 5.37 10.01 -16.69
CA PHE A 55 5.50 10.92 -17.83
C PHE A 55 5.08 12.35 -17.49
N ARG A 56 4.12 12.51 -16.57
CA ARG A 56 3.60 13.82 -16.17
C ARG A 56 4.50 14.52 -15.16
N PHE A 57 5.21 13.75 -14.33
CA PHE A 57 6.11 14.24 -13.28
C PHE A 57 7.43 13.45 -13.35
N PRO A 58 8.30 13.76 -14.36
CA PRO A 58 9.49 12.96 -14.65
C PRO A 58 10.43 12.76 -13.46
N HIS A 59 10.49 13.74 -12.54
CA HIS A 59 11.30 13.65 -11.32
C HIS A 59 10.87 12.52 -10.35
N PHE A 60 9.71 11.88 -10.58
CA PHE A 60 9.30 10.64 -9.92
C PHE A 60 9.54 9.38 -10.77
N SER A 61 10.17 9.50 -11.93
CA SER A 61 10.61 8.32 -12.69
C SER A 61 11.87 7.74 -12.08
N GLN A 62 11.95 6.40 -11.96
CA GLN A 62 13.02 5.73 -11.23
C GLN A 62 14.44 6.19 -11.60
N PRO A 63 14.80 6.37 -12.89
CA PRO A 63 16.15 6.77 -13.27
C PRO A 63 16.62 8.09 -12.65
N GLU A 64 15.70 9.05 -12.48
CA GLU A 64 15.98 10.36 -11.86
C GLU A 64 15.69 10.35 -10.37
N PHE A 65 14.68 9.59 -9.95
CA PHE A 65 14.15 9.59 -8.60
C PHE A 65 15.09 8.90 -7.60
N GLU A 66 15.63 7.74 -7.96
CA GLU A 66 16.52 6.98 -7.08
C GLU A 66 17.83 7.71 -6.75
N PRO A 67 18.57 8.31 -7.72
CA PRO A 67 19.73 9.14 -7.41
C PRO A 67 19.36 10.35 -6.54
N SER A 68 18.24 11.02 -6.84
CA SER A 68 17.81 12.20 -6.08
C SER A 68 17.49 11.87 -4.61
N LEU A 69 16.87 10.73 -4.34
CA LEU A 69 16.63 10.23 -2.97
C LEU A 69 17.94 9.91 -2.25
N ARG A 70 18.89 9.27 -2.94
CA ARG A 70 20.21 8.96 -2.38
C ARG A 70 20.97 10.22 -1.98
N ASP A 71 20.89 11.28 -2.76
CA ASP A 71 21.51 12.57 -2.44
C ASP A 71 20.87 13.21 -1.19
N GLU A 72 19.61 12.87 -0.89
CA GLU A 72 18.90 13.23 0.34
C GLU A 72 19.16 12.28 1.53
N GLY A 73 19.99 11.24 1.33
CA GLY A 73 20.28 10.22 2.34
C GLY A 73 19.16 9.20 2.52
N ILE A 74 18.21 9.13 1.58
CA ILE A 74 17.06 8.20 1.61
C ILE A 74 17.33 7.04 0.67
N ARG A 75 17.25 5.81 1.17
CA ARG A 75 17.42 4.61 0.35
C ARG A 75 16.14 4.31 -0.43
N TYR A 76 16.27 4.10 -1.72
CA TYR A 76 15.19 3.64 -2.58
C TYR A 76 15.14 2.10 -2.60
N LEU A 77 13.95 1.52 -2.45
CA LEU A 77 13.70 0.08 -2.56
C LEU A 77 12.51 -0.14 -3.51
N PHE A 78 12.75 -0.85 -4.61
CA PHE A 78 11.67 -1.20 -5.53
C PHE A 78 11.06 -2.55 -5.15
N LEU A 79 9.75 -2.57 -4.93
CA LEU A 79 8.91 -3.75 -4.69
C LEU A 79 7.66 -3.75 -5.59
N GLY A 80 7.72 -3.07 -6.73
CA GLY A 80 6.59 -2.95 -7.65
C GLY A 80 6.21 -4.25 -8.37
N GLU A 81 7.14 -5.17 -8.56
CA GLU A 81 6.88 -6.50 -9.14
C GLU A 81 6.05 -7.35 -8.17
N GLU A 82 6.44 -7.33 -6.89
CA GLU A 82 5.81 -8.13 -5.85
C GLU A 82 4.52 -7.50 -5.32
N LEU A 83 4.54 -6.19 -5.02
CA LEU A 83 3.46 -5.49 -4.33
C LEU A 83 2.66 -4.54 -5.23
N GLY A 84 2.98 -4.46 -6.51
CA GLY A 84 2.34 -3.55 -7.45
C GLY A 84 0.88 -3.89 -7.74
N GLY A 85 0.10 -2.84 -8.02
CA GLY A 85 -1.33 -2.94 -8.31
C GLY A 85 -1.66 -3.42 -9.74
N ARG A 86 -0.64 -3.69 -10.59
CA ARG A 86 -0.79 -4.18 -11.98
C ARG A 86 0.12 -5.38 -12.19
N PRO A 87 -0.19 -6.54 -11.58
CA PRO A 87 0.64 -7.74 -11.68
C PRO A 87 0.69 -8.25 -13.13
N GLU A 88 1.81 -8.90 -13.49
CA GLU A 88 1.96 -9.56 -14.79
C GLU A 88 1.30 -10.95 -14.83
N ASP A 89 1.04 -11.56 -13.67
CA ASP A 89 0.38 -12.88 -13.59
C ASP A 89 -1.09 -12.78 -14.01
N PRO A 90 -1.52 -13.43 -15.11
CA PRO A 90 -2.91 -13.43 -15.55
C PRO A 90 -3.90 -13.94 -14.49
N LYS A 91 -3.47 -14.84 -13.60
CA LYS A 91 -4.29 -15.37 -12.50
C LYS A 91 -4.68 -14.33 -11.46
N ALA A 92 -4.02 -13.17 -11.47
CA ALA A 92 -4.37 -12.05 -10.61
C ALA A 92 -5.54 -11.22 -11.14
N TYR A 93 -6.07 -11.56 -12.33
CA TYR A 93 -7.16 -10.84 -12.96
C TYR A 93 -8.46 -11.66 -12.96
N ARG A 94 -9.57 -10.98 -12.95
CA ARG A 94 -10.90 -11.54 -13.21
C ARG A 94 -11.12 -11.65 -14.74
N GLU A 95 -12.16 -12.36 -15.14
CA GLU A 95 -12.56 -12.50 -16.55
C GLU A 95 -12.85 -11.14 -17.23
N ASP A 96 -13.33 -10.16 -16.46
CA ASP A 96 -13.57 -8.80 -16.95
C ASP A 96 -12.32 -7.90 -16.97
N GLY A 97 -11.15 -8.47 -16.72
CA GLY A 97 -9.85 -7.77 -16.71
C GLY A 97 -9.54 -6.99 -15.44
N LEU A 98 -10.42 -6.96 -14.45
CA LEU A 98 -10.14 -6.28 -13.18
C LEU A 98 -9.15 -7.07 -12.33
N VAL A 99 -8.16 -6.39 -11.74
CA VAL A 99 -7.25 -7.03 -10.79
C VAL A 99 -8.03 -7.52 -9.57
N ASN A 100 -7.86 -8.79 -9.26
CA ASN A 100 -8.41 -9.40 -8.07
C ASN A 100 -7.42 -9.27 -6.90
N TYR A 101 -7.52 -8.19 -6.11
CA TYR A 101 -6.62 -7.95 -4.97
C TYR A 101 -6.68 -9.09 -3.94
N ARG A 102 -7.85 -9.71 -3.74
CA ARG A 102 -8.01 -10.85 -2.82
C ARG A 102 -7.22 -12.08 -3.28
N ALA A 103 -7.20 -12.35 -4.58
CA ALA A 103 -6.38 -13.43 -5.15
C ALA A 103 -4.89 -13.06 -5.12
N ARG A 104 -4.56 -11.79 -5.47
CA ARG A 104 -3.18 -11.29 -5.47
C ARG A 104 -2.53 -11.41 -4.11
N ARG A 105 -3.21 -11.04 -3.02
CA ARG A 105 -2.73 -11.16 -1.64
C ARG A 105 -2.28 -12.58 -1.25
N LYS A 106 -2.82 -13.60 -1.92
CA LYS A 106 -2.47 -15.01 -1.68
C LYS A 106 -1.33 -15.54 -2.55
N SER A 107 -0.86 -14.75 -3.52
CA SER A 107 0.21 -15.19 -4.43
C SER A 107 1.56 -15.23 -3.73
N ARG A 108 2.43 -16.18 -4.14
CA ARG A 108 3.78 -16.32 -3.57
C ARG A 108 4.62 -15.04 -3.74
N GLY A 109 4.52 -14.37 -4.89
CA GLY A 109 5.24 -13.12 -5.14
C GLY A 109 4.83 -12.03 -4.18
N PHE A 110 3.52 -11.84 -3.97
CA PHE A 110 3.02 -10.85 -3.02
C PHE A 110 3.48 -11.14 -1.58
N LEU A 111 3.37 -12.38 -1.13
CA LEU A 111 3.80 -12.77 0.23
C LEU A 111 5.31 -12.56 0.42
N ALA A 112 6.13 -12.90 -0.58
CA ALA A 112 7.57 -12.64 -0.53
C ALA A 112 7.89 -11.14 -0.48
N GLY A 113 7.16 -10.31 -1.24
CA GLY A 113 7.29 -8.85 -1.18
C GLY A 113 6.89 -8.28 0.18
N LEU A 114 5.82 -8.82 0.77
CA LEU A 114 5.36 -8.42 2.10
C LEU A 114 6.40 -8.79 3.18
N ASP A 115 6.99 -9.99 3.12
CA ASP A 115 8.04 -10.40 4.04
C ASP A 115 9.28 -9.49 3.92
N ARG A 116 9.66 -9.08 2.70
CA ARG A 116 10.76 -8.11 2.48
C ARG A 116 10.43 -6.75 3.07
N LEU A 117 9.20 -6.25 2.86
CA LEU A 117 8.74 -4.98 3.42
C LEU A 117 8.80 -4.98 4.96
N VAL A 118 8.32 -6.05 5.58
CA VAL A 118 8.34 -6.22 7.04
C VAL A 118 9.77 -6.29 7.58
N SER A 119 10.65 -7.03 6.91
CA SER A 119 12.07 -7.12 7.28
C SER A 119 12.79 -5.76 7.22
N GLU A 120 12.42 -4.91 6.26
CA GLU A 120 12.92 -3.54 6.18
C GLU A 120 12.38 -2.67 7.33
N LEU A 121 11.11 -2.82 7.66
CA LEU A 121 10.47 -2.06 8.73
C LEU A 121 11.08 -2.35 10.10
N GLU A 122 11.58 -3.56 10.35
CA GLU A 122 12.27 -3.90 11.61
C GLU A 122 13.52 -3.07 11.87
N GLN A 123 14.15 -2.56 10.83
CA GLN A 123 15.45 -1.91 10.89
C GLN A 123 15.40 -0.42 10.57
N ASN A 124 14.36 0.03 9.86
CA ASN A 124 14.32 1.35 9.27
C ASN A 124 12.94 2.01 9.45
N THR A 125 12.92 3.32 9.61
CA THR A 125 11.71 4.13 9.36
C THR A 125 11.48 4.16 7.86
N LEU A 126 10.35 3.65 7.40
CA LEU A 126 10.08 3.56 5.97
C LEU A 126 8.72 4.12 5.57
N ALA A 127 8.63 4.54 4.30
CA ALA A 127 7.36 4.87 3.65
C ALA A 127 7.15 4.03 2.40
N VAL A 128 5.96 3.44 2.29
CA VAL A 128 5.47 2.76 1.08
C VAL A 128 4.87 3.79 0.15
N MET A 129 5.39 3.93 -1.06
CA MET A 129 5.01 4.98 -2.02
C MET A 129 4.30 4.42 -3.24
N CYS A 130 3.25 5.11 -3.66
CA CYS A 130 2.61 4.99 -4.97
C CYS A 130 2.27 6.36 -5.57
N ALA A 131 1.55 6.40 -6.69
CA ALA A 131 1.20 7.65 -7.36
C ALA A 131 0.03 8.38 -6.69
N GLU A 132 -1.00 7.67 -6.27
CA GLU A 132 -2.25 8.22 -5.75
C GLU A 132 -2.05 8.88 -4.37
N GLU A 133 -2.59 10.08 -4.18
CA GLU A 133 -2.55 10.77 -2.89
C GLU A 133 -3.50 10.13 -1.90
N ASP A 134 -4.78 9.96 -2.30
CA ASP A 134 -5.77 9.36 -1.42
C ASP A 134 -5.53 7.86 -1.28
N PRO A 135 -5.35 7.34 -0.05
CA PRO A 135 -5.20 5.91 0.19
C PRO A 135 -6.39 5.10 -0.35
N LEU A 136 -7.62 5.62 -0.27
CA LEU A 136 -8.81 4.91 -0.76
C LEU A 136 -8.77 4.65 -2.27
N ALA A 137 -8.05 5.47 -3.03
CA ALA A 137 -7.89 5.31 -4.48
C ALA A 137 -6.67 4.44 -4.86
N CYS A 138 -5.99 3.81 -3.89
CA CYS A 138 -4.69 3.20 -4.10
C CYS A 138 -4.59 1.75 -3.61
N HIS A 139 -3.94 0.91 -4.41
CA HIS A 139 -3.66 -0.49 -4.06
C HIS A 139 -2.83 -0.66 -2.77
N ARG A 140 -2.05 0.33 -2.33
CA ARG A 140 -1.38 0.32 -1.02
C ARG A 140 -2.39 0.07 0.10
N PHE A 141 -3.46 0.86 0.13
CA PHE A 141 -4.52 0.75 1.12
C PHE A 141 -5.42 -0.46 0.86
N LEU A 142 -5.78 -0.72 -0.40
CA LEU A 142 -6.76 -1.76 -0.73
C LEU A 142 -6.18 -3.17 -0.75
N MET A 143 -4.85 -3.31 -0.88
CA MET A 143 -4.21 -4.61 -1.03
C MET A 143 -3.11 -4.86 0.00
N ILE A 144 -2.22 -3.90 0.26
CA ILE A 144 -1.07 -4.09 1.15
C ILE A 144 -1.47 -3.91 2.62
N CYS A 145 -2.18 -2.81 2.94
CA CYS A 145 -2.55 -2.49 4.32
C CYS A 145 -3.38 -3.57 5.02
N PRO A 146 -4.37 -4.23 4.39
CA PRO A 146 -5.12 -5.29 5.06
C PRO A 146 -4.25 -6.46 5.54
N GLU A 147 -3.20 -6.81 4.79
CA GLU A 147 -2.28 -7.88 5.19
C GLU A 147 -1.32 -7.43 6.31
N LEU A 148 -0.90 -6.16 6.30
CA LEU A 148 -0.12 -5.59 7.41
C LEU A 148 -0.95 -5.54 8.69
N VAL A 149 -2.20 -5.09 8.62
CA VAL A 149 -3.13 -5.07 9.77
C VAL A 149 -3.40 -6.48 10.29
N ALA A 150 -3.65 -7.44 9.40
CA ALA A 150 -3.83 -8.85 9.78
C ALA A 150 -2.59 -9.44 10.49
N ALA A 151 -1.41 -8.91 10.19
CA ALA A 151 -0.16 -9.25 10.84
C ALA A 151 0.12 -8.42 12.12
N GLY A 152 -0.78 -7.53 12.54
CA GLY A 152 -0.64 -6.69 13.73
C GLY A 152 0.21 -5.42 13.51
N VAL A 153 0.47 -5.05 12.27
CA VAL A 153 1.21 -3.83 11.91
C VAL A 153 0.24 -2.80 11.37
N GLU A 154 0.05 -1.69 12.06
CA GLU A 154 -0.91 -0.64 11.70
C GLU A 154 -0.24 0.46 10.87
N PRO A 155 -0.52 0.58 9.55
CA PRO A 155 0.03 1.65 8.72
C PRO A 155 -0.50 3.03 9.09
N ARG A 156 0.27 4.07 8.74
CA ARG A 156 -0.14 5.48 8.83
C ARG A 156 -0.02 6.15 7.47
N HIS A 157 -1.02 6.90 7.08
CA HIS A 157 -1.08 7.54 5.76
C HIS A 157 -0.66 8.99 5.87
N ILE A 158 0.43 9.34 5.18
CA ILE A 158 0.86 10.73 5.02
C ILE A 158 0.04 11.33 3.88
N ARG A 159 -0.85 12.25 4.26
CA ARG A 159 -1.69 13.01 3.35
C ARG A 159 -0.98 14.28 2.88
N LYS A 160 -1.56 14.95 1.89
CA LYS A 160 -1.03 16.22 1.36
C LYS A 160 -0.70 17.19 2.48
N GLY A 161 0.48 17.80 2.39
CA GLY A 161 0.97 18.74 3.41
C GLY A 161 1.49 18.10 4.70
N GLY A 162 1.73 16.77 4.72
CA GLY A 162 2.30 16.07 5.88
C GLY A 162 1.30 15.80 7.00
N VAL A 163 0.00 15.85 6.73
CA VAL A 163 -1.03 15.47 7.71
C VAL A 163 -1.08 13.95 7.83
N LEU A 164 -1.11 13.42 9.05
CA LEU A 164 -1.26 11.99 9.29
C LEU A 164 -2.73 11.57 9.40
N GLU A 165 -3.09 10.54 8.65
CA GLU A 165 -4.34 9.80 8.78
C GLU A 165 -4.02 8.39 9.27
N THR A 166 -4.69 7.91 10.32
CA THR A 166 -4.50 6.54 10.82
C THR A 166 -5.17 5.55 9.88
N GLN A 167 -4.72 4.28 9.90
CA GLN A 167 -5.39 3.20 9.16
C GLN A 167 -6.87 3.13 9.54
N ARG A 168 -7.19 3.23 10.82
CA ARG A 168 -8.56 3.22 11.33
C ARG A 168 -9.41 4.34 10.75
N ALA A 169 -8.90 5.58 10.70
CA ALA A 169 -9.63 6.72 10.14
C ALA A 169 -9.89 6.55 8.63
N ALA A 170 -8.90 6.01 7.89
CA ALA A 170 -9.09 5.69 6.47
C ALA A 170 -10.13 4.57 6.26
N GLU A 171 -10.16 3.56 7.12
CA GLU A 171 -11.17 2.50 7.10
C GLU A 171 -12.57 3.03 7.46
N ASP A 172 -12.69 3.95 8.42
CA ASP A 172 -13.96 4.57 8.76
C ASP A 172 -14.50 5.37 7.56
N ARG A 173 -13.63 6.15 6.86
CA ARG A 173 -13.97 6.82 5.59
C ARG A 173 -14.40 5.84 4.51
N LEU A 174 -13.75 4.68 4.40
CA LEU A 174 -14.09 3.65 3.43
C LEU A 174 -15.50 3.10 3.69
N LEU A 175 -15.79 2.76 4.95
CA LEU A 175 -17.12 2.27 5.36
C LEU A 175 -18.21 3.33 5.07
N GLU A 176 -17.92 4.59 5.35
CA GLU A 176 -18.82 5.72 5.05
C GLU A 176 -19.08 5.85 3.56
N THR A 177 -18.04 5.81 2.73
CA THR A 177 -18.14 5.92 1.28
C THR A 177 -19.07 4.87 0.67
N HIS A 178 -19.11 3.67 1.25
CA HIS A 178 -19.93 2.55 0.76
C HIS A 178 -21.19 2.29 1.59
N ASN A 179 -21.58 3.19 2.49
CA ASN A 179 -22.77 3.08 3.35
C ASN A 179 -22.78 1.82 4.24
N PHE A 180 -21.61 1.36 4.68
CA PHE A 180 -21.47 0.25 5.64
C PHE A 180 -21.40 0.74 7.11
N ASN A 181 -21.55 2.03 7.37
CA ASN A 181 -21.42 2.60 8.72
C ASN A 181 -22.44 2.03 9.70
N ASP A 182 -23.68 1.85 9.29
CA ASP A 182 -24.75 1.38 10.16
C ASP A 182 -24.48 -0.03 10.68
N VAL A 183 -23.94 -0.90 9.84
CA VAL A 183 -23.55 -2.26 10.22
C VAL A 183 -22.35 -2.22 11.17
N ALA A 184 -21.35 -1.39 10.89
CA ALA A 184 -20.12 -1.29 11.66
C ALA A 184 -20.31 -0.57 13.01
N SER A 185 -21.25 0.38 13.10
CA SER A 185 -21.53 1.18 14.32
C SER A 185 -22.59 0.56 15.23
N GLN A 186 -23.54 -0.18 14.70
CA GLN A 186 -24.60 -0.84 15.46
C GLN A 186 -24.19 -2.20 16.01
N SER A 187 -23.10 -2.78 15.49
CA SER A 187 -22.59 -4.05 15.98
C SER A 187 -21.65 -3.86 17.17
N LEU A 188 -21.97 -4.55 18.27
CA LEU A 188 -21.09 -4.70 19.44
C LEU A 188 -19.94 -5.69 19.18
N PHE A 189 -19.89 -6.32 18.02
CA PHE A 189 -18.92 -7.37 17.70
C PHE A 189 -17.89 -6.90 16.66
N ALA A 190 -16.60 -7.05 17.00
CA ALA A 190 -15.49 -6.74 16.09
C ALA A 190 -15.54 -7.56 14.78
N ALA A 191 -16.16 -8.73 14.81
CA ALA A 191 -16.34 -9.60 13.65
C ALA A 191 -17.21 -8.95 12.55
N ASP A 192 -18.26 -8.22 12.92
CA ASP A 192 -19.17 -7.59 11.97
C ASP A 192 -18.49 -6.41 11.26
N ARG A 193 -17.65 -5.65 11.99
CA ARG A 193 -16.84 -4.61 11.37
C ARG A 193 -15.81 -5.19 10.39
N ALA A 194 -15.17 -6.31 10.74
CA ALA A 194 -14.19 -6.94 9.86
C ALA A 194 -14.84 -7.42 8.54
N ALA A 195 -16.05 -8.00 8.64
CA ALA A 195 -16.80 -8.39 7.44
C ALA A 195 -17.22 -7.17 6.59
N ALA A 196 -17.76 -6.12 7.22
CA ALA A 196 -18.12 -4.88 6.53
C ALA A 196 -16.91 -4.21 5.85
N LEU A 197 -15.74 -4.24 6.49
CA LEU A 197 -14.50 -3.74 5.89
C LEU A 197 -14.07 -4.55 4.68
N GLU A 198 -14.13 -5.87 4.73
CA GLU A 198 -13.76 -6.71 3.58
C GLU A 198 -14.69 -6.43 2.38
N ASP A 199 -15.99 -6.26 2.62
CA ASP A 199 -16.95 -5.89 1.58
C ASP A 199 -16.72 -4.48 1.04
N ALA A 200 -16.37 -3.53 1.91
CA ALA A 200 -16.04 -2.16 1.51
C ALA A 200 -14.73 -2.10 0.70
N TYR A 201 -13.71 -2.88 1.06
CA TYR A 201 -12.49 -3.00 0.27
C TYR A 201 -12.76 -3.57 -1.13
N VAL A 202 -13.63 -4.58 -1.23
CA VAL A 202 -14.04 -5.14 -2.53
C VAL A 202 -14.78 -4.10 -3.35
N ALA A 203 -15.78 -3.43 -2.76
CA ALA A 203 -16.56 -2.39 -3.44
C ALA A 203 -15.67 -1.23 -3.93
N GLN A 204 -14.72 -0.79 -3.13
CA GLN A 204 -13.78 0.26 -3.52
C GLN A 204 -12.83 -0.20 -4.62
N ALA A 205 -12.36 -1.44 -4.58
CA ALA A 205 -11.51 -1.99 -5.64
C ALA A 205 -12.23 -2.07 -6.99
N GLU A 206 -13.54 -2.32 -7.01
CA GLU A 206 -14.36 -2.27 -8.26
C GLU A 206 -14.29 -0.88 -8.93
N LEU A 207 -14.14 0.19 -8.16
CA LEU A 207 -14.12 1.56 -8.66
C LEU A 207 -12.74 2.02 -9.13
N CYS A 208 -11.66 1.56 -8.50
CA CYS A 208 -10.34 2.16 -8.71
C CYS A 208 -9.20 1.18 -9.01
N ALA A 209 -9.42 -0.15 -8.89
CA ALA A 209 -8.38 -1.10 -9.26
C ALA A 209 -8.11 -1.08 -10.77
N PHE A 210 -6.88 -1.43 -11.12
CA PHE A 210 -6.49 -1.50 -12.52
C PHE A 210 -7.32 -2.54 -13.27
N ARG A 211 -7.77 -2.15 -14.47
CA ARG A 211 -8.45 -3.04 -15.41
C ARG A 211 -7.59 -3.16 -16.66
N ALA A 212 -7.08 -4.36 -16.90
CA ALA A 212 -6.38 -4.68 -18.14
C ALA A 212 -7.40 -4.96 -19.26
N ASP A 213 -6.99 -4.75 -20.49
CA ASP A 213 -7.77 -5.23 -21.64
C ASP A 213 -7.74 -6.78 -21.62
N PRO A 214 -8.90 -7.47 -21.53
CA PRO A 214 -8.96 -8.92 -21.50
C PRO A 214 -8.22 -9.60 -22.65
N GLN A 215 -8.16 -8.96 -23.82
CA GLN A 215 -7.44 -9.49 -24.99
C GLN A 215 -5.92 -9.45 -24.83
N THR A 216 -5.39 -8.63 -23.92
CA THR A 216 -3.94 -8.52 -23.69
C THR A 216 -3.45 -9.40 -22.55
N ILE A 217 -4.33 -9.86 -21.66
CA ILE A 217 -3.99 -10.71 -20.50
C ILE A 217 -3.47 -12.09 -20.94
N GLU A 218 -3.93 -12.61 -22.07
CA GLU A 218 -3.51 -13.93 -22.60
C GLU A 218 -2.06 -13.95 -23.12
N TYR A 219 -1.41 -12.78 -23.29
CA TYR A 219 -0.08 -12.64 -23.85
C TYR A 219 1.00 -12.22 -22.82
N TRP A 220 0.70 -12.28 -21.53
CA TRP A 220 1.64 -11.89 -20.45
C TRP A 220 2.27 -13.10 -19.77
#